data_426d4e519a87be2a69ba28a14eda8e6e
#
_entry.id   426d4e519a87be2a69ba28a14eda8e6e
#
_cell.length_a   1.000
_cell.length_b   1.000
_cell.length_c   1.000
_cell.angle_alpha   90.00
_cell.angle_beta   90.00
_cell.angle_gamma   90.00
#
_symmetry.space_group_name_H-M   'P 1'
#
loop_
_entity.id
_entity.type
_entity.pdbx_description
1 polymer ?
#
loop_
_entity_poly.entity_id
_entity_poly.type
_entity_poly.pdbx_seq_one_letter_code
_entity_poly.pdbx_strand_id
1 'polypeptide(L)'
;IADLSQARTCNAYRIDGYAAGEGPLPPPGTVDEPQSQAVTSDKPQDIYGYPVVSSAVPIDDLSRANLSKVLSDPGTYLWDVAKGCEFLPGVALRFTGSNVNVDILICFSCDELEIYRNGERVGHEDFDPRRSDLLGVVKKLFPEDEAIQALN
;
A
#
# COMPACT_ATOMS: atom_id res chain seq x y z
N ILE A 1 4.77 8.87 -12.50
CA ILE A 1 3.80 7.84 -12.09
C ILE A 1 4.25 6.51 -12.68
N ALA A 2 4.15 5.41 -11.93
CA ALA A 2 4.54 4.10 -12.40
C ALA A 2 3.60 3.60 -13.50
N ASP A 3 4.16 3.06 -14.58
CA ASP A 3 3.34 2.33 -15.57
C ASP A 3 2.92 0.98 -14.98
N LEU A 4 1.71 0.94 -14.44
CA LEU A 4 1.12 -0.25 -13.84
C LEU A 4 0.46 -1.18 -14.88
N SER A 5 0.37 -0.77 -16.15
CA SER A 5 -0.27 -1.55 -17.21
C SER A 5 0.45 -2.88 -17.49
N GLN A 6 1.75 -2.95 -17.19
CA GLN A 6 2.59 -4.13 -17.36
C GLN A 6 2.53 -5.12 -16.19
N ALA A 7 1.81 -4.79 -15.11
CA ALA A 7 1.63 -5.70 -13.99
C ALA A 7 0.77 -6.90 -14.39
N ARG A 8 1.20 -8.10 -14.05
CA ARG A 8 0.48 -9.35 -14.29
C ARG A 8 -0.43 -9.72 -13.14
N THR A 9 -0.03 -9.36 -11.92
CA THR A 9 -0.80 -9.61 -10.70
C THR A 9 -0.87 -8.35 -9.86
N CYS A 10 -1.91 -8.25 -9.05
CA CYS A 10 -2.02 -7.29 -7.98
C CYS A 10 -2.63 -7.97 -6.76
N ASN A 11 -2.01 -7.78 -5.61
CA ASN A 11 -2.55 -8.22 -4.33
C ASN A 11 -2.78 -7.01 -3.43
N ALA A 12 -3.89 -7.04 -2.68
CA ALA A 12 -4.16 -6.07 -1.63
C ALA A 12 -3.89 -6.68 -0.26
N TYR A 13 -3.44 -5.84 0.67
CA TYR A 13 -3.17 -6.18 2.06
C TYR A 13 -3.75 -5.11 2.98
N ARG A 14 -4.31 -5.55 4.11
CA ARG A 14 -4.53 -4.65 5.24
C ARG A 14 -3.22 -4.52 6.00
N ILE A 15 -2.83 -3.29 6.28
CA ILE A 15 -1.66 -2.95 7.07
C ILE A 15 -2.08 -2.06 8.24
N ASP A 16 -1.30 -2.08 9.31
CA ASP A 16 -1.56 -1.25 10.49
C ASP A 16 -0.65 -0.02 10.48
N GLY A 17 -1.20 1.11 10.08
CA GLY A 17 -0.50 2.39 10.06
C GLY A 17 -0.16 2.93 11.45
N TYR A 18 -0.94 2.56 12.47
CA TYR A 18 -0.70 3.01 13.85
C TYR A 18 0.43 2.26 14.54
N ALA A 19 0.69 1.02 14.14
CA ALA A 19 1.75 0.19 14.73
C ALA A 19 3.15 0.47 14.13
N ALA A 20 3.25 1.33 13.12
CA ALA A 20 4.54 1.72 12.55
C ALA A 20 5.29 2.60 13.56
N GLY A 21 6.37 2.07 14.12
CA GLY A 21 7.24 2.80 15.05
C GLY A 21 7.24 2.30 16.50
N GLU A 22 6.39 1.35 16.87
CA GLU A 22 6.44 0.71 18.19
C GLU A 22 7.44 -0.45 18.31
N GLY A 23 8.30 -0.65 17.31
CA GLY A 23 9.44 -1.56 17.45
C GLY A 23 10.44 -0.98 18.46
N PRO A 24 10.90 -1.76 19.48
CA PRO A 24 11.97 -1.30 20.36
C PRO A 24 13.19 -0.96 19.49
N LEU A 25 13.72 0.27 19.66
CA LEU A 25 14.99 0.65 19.07
C LEU A 25 16.04 -0.41 19.48
N PRO A 26 16.76 -1.04 18.55
CA PRO A 26 17.81 -1.97 18.90
C PRO A 26 18.85 -1.23 19.74
N PRO A 27 19.34 -1.83 20.84
CA PRO A 27 20.38 -1.22 21.65
C PRO A 27 21.60 -0.95 20.77
N PRO A 28 22.28 0.20 20.94
CA PRO A 28 23.44 0.54 20.13
C PRO A 28 24.55 -0.49 20.38
N GLY A 29 24.91 -1.26 19.34
CA GLY A 29 26.06 -2.15 19.35
C GLY A 29 25.84 -3.63 19.07
N THR A 30 24.65 -4.11 18.74
CA THR A 30 24.45 -5.50 18.29
C THR A 30 24.34 -5.55 16.77
N VAL A 31 25.44 -5.89 16.11
CA VAL A 31 25.45 -6.40 14.72
C VAL A 31 25.07 -7.89 14.82
N ASP A 32 23.80 -8.20 14.80
CA ASP A 32 23.36 -9.60 14.69
C ASP A 32 23.37 -10.02 13.23
N GLU A 33 24.08 -11.12 12.97
CA GLU A 33 24.10 -11.84 11.70
C GLU A 33 22.67 -12.21 11.25
N PRO A 34 22.40 -12.26 9.92
CA PRO A 34 21.10 -12.62 9.40
C PRO A 34 20.81 -14.08 9.73
N GLN A 35 20.02 -14.35 10.76
CA GLN A 35 19.46 -15.66 10.98
C GLN A 35 18.38 -15.91 9.91
N SER A 36 18.81 -16.67 8.89
CA SER A 36 17.97 -17.26 7.88
C SER A 36 16.98 -18.24 8.57
N GLN A 37 15.82 -17.76 8.93
CA GLN A 37 14.68 -18.63 9.23
C GLN A 37 13.72 -18.55 8.05
N ALA A 38 13.76 -19.59 7.22
CA ALA A 38 12.77 -19.85 6.19
C ALA A 38 11.42 -20.13 6.86
N VAL A 39 10.61 -19.09 7.02
CA VAL A 39 9.20 -19.22 7.37
C VAL A 39 8.42 -19.18 6.06
N THR A 40 7.95 -20.34 5.61
CA THR A 40 7.03 -20.48 4.49
C THR A 40 5.63 -19.99 4.88
N SER A 41 5.44 -18.69 4.95
CA SER A 41 4.11 -18.09 4.90
C SER A 41 4.06 -17.17 3.69
N ASP A 42 3.08 -17.36 2.80
CA ASP A 42 2.86 -16.51 1.62
C ASP A 42 2.50 -15.05 1.96
N LYS A 43 2.51 -14.71 3.23
CA LYS A 43 2.16 -13.39 3.76
C LYS A 43 3.43 -12.70 4.26
N PRO A 44 3.79 -11.50 3.74
CA PRO A 44 4.85 -10.69 4.32
C PRO A 44 4.51 -10.31 5.76
N GLN A 45 5.51 -10.24 6.62
CA GLN A 45 5.32 -9.83 8.02
C GLN A 45 4.99 -8.33 8.09
N ASP A 46 5.66 -7.52 7.28
CA ASP A 46 5.41 -6.10 7.13
C ASP A 46 5.56 -5.65 5.67
N ILE A 47 5.09 -4.45 5.36
CA ILE A 47 5.31 -3.74 4.11
C ILE A 47 5.82 -2.34 4.47
N TYR A 48 7.09 -2.09 4.23
CA TYR A 48 7.80 -0.83 4.55
C TYR A 48 7.66 -0.40 6.02
N GLY A 49 7.76 -1.37 6.95
CA GLY A 49 7.66 -1.13 8.38
C GLY A 49 6.22 -1.10 8.93
N TYR A 50 5.22 -1.23 8.08
CA TYR A 50 3.82 -1.34 8.48
C TYR A 50 3.41 -2.81 8.60
N PRO A 51 3.04 -3.31 9.80
CA PRO A 51 2.63 -4.70 9.99
C PRO A 51 1.46 -5.11 9.09
N VAL A 52 1.56 -6.28 8.45
CA VAL A 52 0.48 -6.82 7.64
C VAL A 52 -0.51 -7.59 8.51
N VAL A 53 -1.75 -7.14 8.58
CA VAL A 53 -2.79 -7.69 9.46
C VAL A 53 -3.82 -8.57 8.74
N SER A 54 -3.75 -8.70 7.42
CA SER A 54 -4.61 -9.60 6.63
C SER A 54 -3.82 -10.62 5.82
N SER A 55 -4.50 -11.65 5.30
CA SER A 55 -3.99 -12.42 4.18
C SER A 55 -3.95 -11.57 2.90
N ALA A 56 -3.17 -11.99 1.91
CA ALA A 56 -3.21 -11.38 0.59
C ALA A 56 -4.60 -11.54 -0.05
N VAL A 57 -5.18 -10.48 -0.55
CA VAL A 57 -6.41 -10.49 -1.33
C VAL A 57 -6.04 -10.29 -2.81
N PRO A 58 -6.12 -11.33 -3.64
CA PRO A 58 -5.83 -11.20 -5.06
C PRO A 58 -6.88 -10.34 -5.74
N ILE A 59 -6.41 -9.42 -6.58
CA ILE A 59 -7.27 -8.53 -7.36
C ILE A 59 -7.43 -9.12 -8.76
N ASP A 60 -8.67 -9.28 -9.20
CA ASP A 60 -8.99 -9.77 -10.54
C ASP A 60 -8.48 -8.84 -11.65
N ASP A 61 -8.38 -9.35 -12.88
CA ASP A 61 -7.79 -8.64 -14.01
C ASP A 61 -8.54 -7.34 -14.36
N LEU A 62 -9.87 -7.33 -14.25
CA LEU A 62 -10.67 -6.14 -14.55
C LEU A 62 -10.45 -5.05 -13.49
N SER A 63 -10.51 -5.42 -12.22
CA SER A 63 -10.25 -4.51 -11.09
C SER A 63 -8.83 -3.98 -11.12
N ARG A 64 -7.84 -4.84 -11.44
CA ARG A 64 -6.43 -4.45 -11.62
C ARG A 64 -6.26 -3.44 -12.75
N ALA A 65 -6.89 -3.68 -13.90
CA ALA A 65 -6.84 -2.76 -15.05
C ALA A 65 -7.46 -1.39 -14.69
N ASN A 66 -8.59 -1.38 -13.98
CA ASN A 66 -9.24 -0.15 -13.51
C ASN A 66 -8.36 0.61 -12.51
N LEU A 67 -7.80 -0.08 -11.52
CA LEU A 67 -6.85 0.52 -10.56
C LEU A 67 -5.63 1.10 -11.28
N SER A 68 -5.04 0.34 -12.20
CA SER A 68 -3.89 0.81 -12.99
C SER A 68 -4.23 2.08 -13.75
N LYS A 69 -5.43 2.17 -14.35
CA LYS A 69 -5.88 3.35 -15.07
C LYS A 69 -6.04 4.55 -14.13
N VAL A 70 -6.71 4.38 -12.98
CA VAL A 70 -6.91 5.45 -12.00
C VAL A 70 -5.56 5.93 -11.46
N LEU A 71 -4.72 5.01 -11.01
CA LEU A 71 -3.43 5.33 -10.37
C LEU A 71 -2.38 5.86 -11.37
N SER A 72 -2.55 5.66 -12.67
CA SER A 72 -1.66 6.22 -13.70
C SER A 72 -2.16 7.54 -14.30
N ASP A 73 -3.40 7.95 -13.97
CA ASP A 73 -3.97 9.22 -14.46
C ASP A 73 -3.42 10.39 -13.63
N PRO A 74 -2.74 11.37 -14.25
CA PRO A 74 -2.30 12.58 -13.54
C PRO A 74 -3.43 13.35 -12.85
N GLY A 75 -4.67 13.25 -13.36
CA GLY A 75 -5.85 13.87 -12.75
C GLY A 75 -6.33 13.19 -11.46
N THR A 76 -5.68 12.10 -11.06
CA THR A 76 -5.93 11.46 -9.76
C THR A 76 -5.36 12.26 -8.61
N TYR A 77 -4.36 13.11 -8.86
CA TYR A 77 -3.53 13.71 -7.83
C TYR A 77 -3.71 15.22 -7.75
N LEU A 78 -3.60 15.76 -6.53
CA LEU A 78 -3.37 17.18 -6.30
C LEU A 78 -1.86 17.37 -6.11
N TRP A 79 -1.23 17.93 -7.13
CA TRP A 79 0.21 18.18 -7.14
C TRP A 79 0.57 19.38 -6.27
N ASP A 80 1.73 19.34 -5.65
CA ASP A 80 2.28 20.45 -4.83
C ASP A 80 1.42 20.83 -3.60
N VAL A 81 0.61 19.90 -3.10
CA VAL A 81 -0.16 20.03 -1.86
C VAL A 81 0.56 19.29 -0.73
N ALA A 82 0.75 19.96 0.39
CA ALA A 82 1.23 19.34 1.62
C ALA A 82 0.13 19.43 2.68
N LYS A 83 -0.36 18.28 3.14
CA LYS A 83 -1.28 18.18 4.27
C LYS A 83 -0.50 18.07 5.58
N GLY A 84 -0.95 18.74 6.62
CA GLY A 84 -0.38 18.65 7.98
C GLY A 84 -0.90 17.43 8.74
N CYS A 85 -1.08 16.32 8.07
CA CYS A 85 -1.66 15.08 8.57
C CYS A 85 -0.58 14.03 8.70
N GLU A 86 -0.68 13.16 9.71
CA GLU A 86 0.22 12.02 9.85
C GLU A 86 -0.17 10.92 8.86
N PHE A 87 0.78 10.44 8.08
CA PHE A 87 0.55 9.37 7.11
C PHE A 87 0.45 8.01 7.83
N LEU A 88 -0.77 7.51 7.99
CA LEU A 88 -1.09 6.26 8.67
C LEU A 88 -1.80 5.31 7.67
N PRO A 89 -1.07 4.61 6.80
CA PRO A 89 -1.68 3.82 5.74
C PRO A 89 -2.38 2.59 6.30
N GLY A 90 -3.60 2.33 5.82
CA GLY A 90 -4.40 1.18 6.21
C GLY A 90 -4.44 0.08 5.15
N VAL A 91 -4.00 0.37 3.93
CA VAL A 91 -4.04 -0.56 2.79
C VAL A 91 -2.75 -0.47 2.00
N ALA A 92 -2.25 -1.61 1.55
CA ALA A 92 -1.17 -1.70 0.58
C ALA A 92 -1.63 -2.48 -0.66
N LEU A 93 -1.28 -1.99 -1.84
CA LEU A 93 -1.48 -2.65 -3.13
C LEU A 93 -0.11 -3.02 -3.71
N ARG A 94 0.10 -4.30 -4.02
CA ARG A 94 1.35 -4.81 -4.62
C ARG A 94 1.11 -5.25 -6.05
N PHE A 95 1.65 -4.50 -6.99
CA PHE A 95 1.63 -4.79 -8.43
C PHE A 95 2.93 -5.48 -8.83
N THR A 96 2.82 -6.68 -9.42
CA THR A 96 3.99 -7.48 -9.82
C THR A 96 3.87 -7.92 -11.27
N GLY A 97 4.97 -7.83 -12.00
CA GLY A 97 5.10 -8.27 -13.39
C GLY A 97 6.56 -8.51 -13.75
N SER A 98 6.85 -8.80 -15.00
CA SER A 98 8.23 -9.13 -15.42
C SER A 98 9.22 -7.98 -15.17
N ASN A 99 8.76 -6.73 -15.31
CA ASN A 99 9.56 -5.51 -15.11
C ASN A 99 8.83 -4.50 -14.21
N VAL A 100 7.80 -4.93 -13.51
CA VAL A 100 7.00 -4.11 -12.62
C VAL A 100 7.03 -4.73 -11.24
N ASN A 101 7.50 -3.97 -10.27
CA ASN A 101 7.39 -4.25 -8.85
C ASN A 101 7.08 -2.91 -8.18
N VAL A 102 5.80 -2.65 -8.00
CA VAL A 102 5.30 -1.38 -7.45
C VAL A 102 4.38 -1.68 -6.29
N ASP A 103 4.69 -1.10 -5.14
CA ASP A 103 3.82 -1.09 -3.99
C ASP A 103 3.24 0.31 -3.81
N ILE A 104 1.96 0.38 -3.47
CA ILE A 104 1.25 1.63 -3.18
C ILE A 104 0.62 1.49 -1.82
N LEU A 105 1.02 2.35 -0.88
CA LEU A 105 0.43 2.45 0.45
C LEU A 105 -0.62 3.55 0.43
N ILE A 106 -1.80 3.30 0.97
CA ILE A 106 -2.94 4.21 0.91
C ILE A 106 -3.39 4.57 2.32
N CYS A 107 -3.39 5.87 2.61
CA CYS A 107 -3.90 6.48 3.83
C CYS A 107 -5.19 7.23 3.54
N PHE A 108 -6.35 6.68 3.93
CA PHE A 108 -7.65 7.32 3.74
C PHE A 108 -7.97 8.38 4.80
N SER A 109 -7.22 8.48 5.90
CA SER A 109 -7.40 9.57 6.86
C SER A 109 -6.83 10.90 6.36
N CYS A 110 -5.82 10.83 5.49
CA CYS A 110 -5.17 11.98 4.87
C CYS A 110 -5.51 12.15 3.39
N ASP A 111 -6.03 11.11 2.74
CA ASP A 111 -6.18 11.00 1.29
C ASP A 111 -4.84 11.12 0.56
N GLU A 112 -3.82 10.52 1.16
CA GLU A 112 -2.46 10.49 0.62
C GLU A 112 -2.04 9.05 0.34
N LEU A 113 -1.15 8.87 -0.63
CA LEU A 113 -0.53 7.60 -0.93
C LEU A 113 0.97 7.74 -1.12
N GLU A 114 1.68 6.69 -0.77
CA GLU A 114 3.10 6.54 -1.09
C GLU A 114 3.29 5.48 -2.16
N ILE A 115 4.17 5.75 -3.11
CA ILE A 115 4.51 4.86 -4.22
C ILE A 115 5.94 4.39 -4.04
N TYR A 116 6.11 3.07 -4.05
CA TYR A 116 7.42 2.42 -4.01
C TYR A 116 7.64 1.65 -5.30
N ARG A 117 8.82 1.77 -5.88
CA ARG A 117 9.26 0.98 -7.04
C ARG A 117 10.54 0.25 -6.68
N ASN A 118 10.53 -1.08 -6.81
CA ASN A 118 11.67 -1.93 -6.46
C ASN A 118 12.22 -1.69 -5.04
N GLY A 119 11.33 -1.38 -4.09
CA GLY A 119 11.68 -1.12 -2.71
C GLY A 119 12.05 0.33 -2.36
N GLU A 120 12.17 1.21 -3.35
CA GLU A 120 12.47 2.62 -3.15
C GLU A 120 11.22 3.49 -3.27
N ARG A 121 11.02 4.43 -2.33
CA ARG A 121 9.92 5.40 -2.41
C ARG A 121 10.19 6.39 -3.54
N VAL A 122 9.28 6.44 -4.52
CA VAL A 122 9.39 7.29 -5.70
C VAL A 122 8.32 8.38 -5.76
N GLY A 123 7.33 8.35 -4.87
CA GLY A 123 6.28 9.38 -4.80
C GLY A 123 5.54 9.37 -3.47
N HIS A 124 4.97 10.53 -3.13
CA HIS A 124 4.03 10.75 -2.04
C HIS A 124 3.05 11.82 -2.54
N GLU A 125 1.80 11.41 -2.77
CA GLU A 125 0.85 12.23 -3.51
C GLU A 125 -0.53 12.23 -2.83
N ASP A 126 -1.24 13.34 -2.97
CA ASP A 126 -2.62 13.51 -2.54
C ASP A 126 -3.57 13.00 -3.63
N PHE A 127 -4.57 12.16 -3.25
CA PHE A 127 -5.53 11.57 -4.18
C PHE A 127 -6.99 12.01 -3.96
N ASP A 128 -7.24 13.15 -3.30
CA ASP A 128 -8.59 13.67 -3.06
C ASP A 128 -9.52 13.59 -4.29
N PRO A 129 -9.06 13.95 -5.51
CA PRO A 129 -9.94 13.93 -6.68
C PRO A 129 -10.52 12.55 -7.03
N ARG A 130 -9.87 11.47 -6.56
CA ARG A 130 -10.25 10.07 -6.84
C ARG A 130 -10.49 9.25 -5.58
N ARG A 131 -10.66 9.92 -4.44
CA ARG A 131 -10.95 9.25 -3.16
C ARG A 131 -12.09 8.23 -3.29
N SER A 132 -13.22 8.64 -3.84
CA SER A 132 -14.40 7.79 -3.96
C SER A 132 -14.17 6.55 -4.83
N ASP A 133 -13.37 6.68 -5.90
CA ASP A 133 -13.05 5.58 -6.80
C ASP A 133 -12.18 4.54 -6.09
N LEU A 134 -11.10 5.00 -5.42
CA LEU A 134 -10.19 4.13 -4.68
C LEU A 134 -10.89 3.49 -3.47
N LEU A 135 -11.67 4.28 -2.72
CA LEU A 135 -12.43 3.77 -1.58
C LEU A 135 -13.45 2.70 -2.00
N GLY A 136 -14.14 2.92 -3.12
CA GLY A 136 -15.10 1.95 -3.66
C GLY A 136 -14.46 0.61 -4.02
N VAL A 137 -13.23 0.62 -4.52
CA VAL A 137 -12.45 -0.61 -4.77
C VAL A 137 -12.04 -1.27 -3.46
N VAL A 138 -11.46 -0.50 -2.53
CA VAL A 138 -10.94 -1.03 -1.26
C VAL A 138 -12.06 -1.65 -0.42
N LYS A 139 -13.24 -1.04 -0.36
CA LYS A 139 -14.42 -1.62 0.33
C LYS A 139 -14.84 -2.97 -0.25
N LYS A 140 -14.74 -3.16 -1.56
CA LYS A 140 -15.04 -4.45 -2.20
C LYS A 140 -13.98 -5.52 -1.90
N LEU A 141 -12.72 -5.12 -1.74
CA LEU A 141 -11.62 -6.03 -1.44
C LEU A 141 -11.66 -6.52 0.03
N PHE A 142 -12.19 -5.69 0.94
CA PHE A 142 -12.24 -5.98 2.37
C PHE A 142 -13.68 -5.85 2.91
N PRO A 143 -14.64 -6.68 2.44
CA PRO A 143 -16.06 -6.53 2.78
C PRO A 143 -16.36 -6.76 4.27
N GLU A 144 -15.55 -7.56 4.95
CA GLU A 144 -15.72 -7.91 6.37
C GLU A 144 -14.89 -7.01 7.31
N ASP A 145 -14.12 -6.05 6.78
CA ASP A 145 -13.31 -5.15 7.59
C ASP A 145 -14.15 -3.92 8.00
N GLU A 146 -14.58 -3.91 9.26
CA GLU A 146 -15.45 -2.84 9.79
C GLU A 146 -14.79 -1.46 9.68
N ALA A 147 -13.47 -1.35 9.88
CA ALA A 147 -12.76 -0.09 9.80
C ALA A 147 -12.74 0.44 8.35
N ILE A 148 -12.55 -0.44 7.37
CA ILE A 148 -12.64 -0.08 5.94
C ILE A 148 -14.07 0.28 5.56
N GLN A 149 -15.07 -0.49 6.02
CA GLN A 149 -16.47 -0.23 5.69
C GLN A 149 -17.00 1.08 6.30
N ALA A 150 -16.45 1.51 7.43
CA ALA A 150 -16.81 2.77 8.09
C ALA A 150 -16.22 4.03 7.44
N LEU A 151 -15.23 3.89 6.55
CA LEU A 151 -14.66 5.04 5.81
C LEU A 151 -15.73 5.74 4.95
N ASN A 152 -15.70 7.07 4.91
CA ASN A 152 -16.63 7.91 4.14
C ASN A 152 -15.95 8.58 2.97
#